data_a0343ebddf9d3332e3fba3c319492647
#
_entry.id   a0343ebddf9d3332e3fba3c319492647
#
_cell.length_a   1.000
_cell.length_b   1.000
_cell.length_c   1.000
_cell.angle_alpha   90.00
_cell.angle_beta   90.00
_cell.angle_gamma   90.00
#
_symmetry.space_group_name_H-M   'P 1'
#
loop_
_entity.id
_entity.type
_entity.pdbx_description
1 polymer ?
#
loop_
_entity_poly.entity_id
_entity_poly.type
_entity_poly.pdbx_seq_one_letter_code
_entity_poly.pdbx_strand_id
1 'polypeptide(L)'
;MTEFDPEKFEDKYKHYFPQLQRAYKAAFETMNDQYDSELAHAIDQQVLSESEPFYEGDGEFRIELPENPRERLSGVLVNQERFETVLERYVEELESELQAVFGFQ
;
A
#
# COMPACT_ATOMS: atom_id res chain seq x y z
N MET A 1 -14.45 -1.44 18.90
CA MET A 1 -13.11 -1.86 18.42
C MET A 1 -13.23 -3.14 17.61
N THR A 2 -12.71 -3.12 16.42
CA THR A 2 -12.77 -4.30 15.55
C THR A 2 -11.64 -5.26 15.93
N GLU A 3 -12.01 -6.49 16.24
CA GLU A 3 -11.03 -7.49 16.57
C GLU A 3 -10.50 -8.10 15.26
N PHE A 4 -9.17 -8.02 15.07
CA PHE A 4 -8.55 -8.55 13.87
C PHE A 4 -8.46 -10.06 13.91
N ASP A 5 -8.90 -10.72 12.87
CA ASP A 5 -8.84 -12.18 12.75
C ASP A 5 -8.00 -12.54 11.53
N PRO A 6 -6.82 -13.16 11.74
CA PRO A 6 -5.96 -13.53 10.61
C PRO A 6 -6.63 -14.48 9.61
N GLU A 7 -7.52 -15.36 10.06
CA GLU A 7 -8.23 -16.26 9.15
C GLU A 7 -9.16 -15.49 8.23
N LYS A 8 -9.83 -14.45 8.75
CA LYS A 8 -10.69 -13.60 7.93
C LYS A 8 -9.88 -12.78 6.95
N PHE A 9 -8.61 -12.51 7.26
CA PHE A 9 -7.76 -11.76 6.36
C PHE A 9 -7.42 -12.55 5.08
N GLU A 10 -7.56 -13.85 5.10
CA GLU A 10 -7.42 -14.65 3.87
C GLU A 10 -8.51 -14.31 2.86
N ASP A 11 -9.70 -13.89 3.36
CA ASP A 11 -10.80 -13.39 2.55
C ASP A 11 -10.99 -11.90 2.79
N LYS A 12 -9.88 -11.16 2.81
CA LYS A 12 -9.88 -9.75 3.22
C LYS A 12 -10.78 -8.84 2.40
N TYR A 13 -10.95 -9.13 1.14
CA TYR A 13 -11.82 -8.29 0.30
C TYR A 13 -13.30 -8.49 0.63
N LYS A 14 -13.63 -9.57 1.28
CA LYS A 14 -14.99 -9.83 1.77
C LYS A 14 -15.20 -9.25 3.17
N HIS A 15 -14.23 -9.47 4.07
CA HIS A 15 -14.39 -9.13 5.49
C HIS A 15 -13.83 -7.75 5.87
N TYR A 16 -12.79 -7.29 5.19
CA TYR A 16 -12.04 -6.11 5.59
C TYR A 16 -11.89 -5.05 4.49
N PHE A 17 -12.72 -5.13 3.48
CA PHE A 17 -12.61 -4.21 2.34
C PHE A 17 -12.61 -2.73 2.76
N PRO A 18 -13.53 -2.27 3.64
CA PRO A 18 -13.51 -0.86 4.05
C PRO A 18 -12.22 -0.45 4.75
N GLN A 19 -11.66 -1.35 5.56
CA GLN A 19 -10.40 -1.08 6.25
C GLN A 19 -9.25 -0.99 5.26
N LEU A 20 -9.22 -1.88 4.26
CA LEU A 20 -8.20 -1.83 3.23
C LEU A 20 -8.29 -0.53 2.43
N GLN A 21 -9.50 -0.13 2.04
CA GLN A 21 -9.68 1.13 1.32
C GLN A 21 -9.18 2.31 2.13
N ARG A 22 -9.46 2.31 3.44
CA ARG A 22 -9.04 3.39 4.31
C ARG A 22 -7.53 3.46 4.43
N ALA A 23 -6.86 2.31 4.58
CA ALA A 23 -5.42 2.26 4.68
C ALA A 23 -4.73 2.73 3.39
N TYR A 24 -5.21 2.24 2.25
CA TYR A 24 -4.65 2.64 0.96
C TYR A 24 -4.85 4.13 0.69
N LYS A 25 -6.04 4.64 1.02
CA LYS A 25 -6.32 6.06 0.85
C LYS A 25 -5.45 6.92 1.75
N ALA A 26 -5.28 6.54 3.01
CA ALA A 26 -4.46 7.30 3.95
C ALA A 26 -3.00 7.32 3.51
N ALA A 27 -2.48 6.17 3.06
CA ALA A 27 -1.11 6.10 2.56
C ALA A 27 -0.93 6.99 1.34
N PHE A 28 -1.90 6.96 0.42
CA PHE A 28 -1.85 7.82 -0.77
C PHE A 28 -1.82 9.30 -0.39
N GLU A 29 -2.67 9.72 0.54
CA GLU A 29 -2.73 11.12 0.95
C GLU A 29 -1.40 11.58 1.53
N THR A 30 -0.75 10.74 2.34
CA THR A 30 0.55 11.03 2.92
C THR A 30 1.60 11.17 1.84
N MET A 31 1.64 10.23 0.90
CA MET A 31 2.64 10.25 -0.17
C MET A 31 2.42 11.41 -1.12
N ASN A 32 1.16 11.71 -1.43
CA ASN A 32 0.81 12.84 -2.29
C ASN A 32 1.25 14.16 -1.67
N ASP A 33 1.24 14.24 -0.35
CA ASP A 33 1.63 15.44 0.39
C ASP A 33 3.15 15.61 0.49
N GLN A 34 3.88 14.50 0.62
CA GLN A 34 5.31 14.52 0.89
C GLN A 34 6.19 14.43 -0.37
N TYR A 35 5.63 13.91 -1.44
CA TYR A 35 6.39 13.65 -2.67
C TYR A 35 5.66 14.22 -3.87
N ASP A 36 6.21 13.95 -5.06
CA ASP A 36 5.63 14.39 -6.33
C ASP A 36 4.23 13.77 -6.51
N SER A 37 3.22 14.65 -6.61
CA SER A 37 1.82 14.23 -6.75
C SER A 37 1.60 13.35 -7.99
N GLU A 38 2.24 13.70 -9.11
CA GLU A 38 2.11 12.92 -10.34
C GLU A 38 2.66 11.52 -10.16
N LEU A 39 3.82 11.39 -9.52
CA LEU A 39 4.41 10.07 -9.26
C LEU A 39 3.58 9.29 -8.26
N ALA A 40 3.09 9.93 -7.20
CA ALA A 40 2.26 9.25 -6.21
C ALA A 40 0.98 8.69 -6.85
N HIS A 41 0.33 9.47 -7.71
CA HIS A 41 -0.85 9.01 -8.44
C HIS A 41 -0.53 7.84 -9.36
N ALA A 42 0.60 7.92 -10.07
CA ALA A 42 0.99 6.87 -11.01
C ALA A 42 1.28 5.56 -10.25
N ILE A 43 1.98 5.64 -9.14
CA ILE A 43 2.24 4.44 -8.33
C ILE A 43 0.95 3.86 -7.79
N ASP A 44 0.07 4.71 -7.27
CA ASP A 44 -1.22 4.26 -6.76
C ASP A 44 -2.03 3.51 -7.82
N GLN A 45 -2.15 4.09 -9.00
CA GLN A 45 -3.03 3.56 -10.04
C GLN A 45 -2.41 2.46 -10.88
N GLN A 46 -1.11 2.47 -11.07
CA GLN A 46 -0.45 1.56 -12.01
C GLN A 46 0.39 0.48 -11.34
N VAL A 47 0.76 0.64 -10.09
CA VAL A 47 1.56 -0.34 -9.35
C VAL A 47 0.75 -0.94 -8.21
N LEU A 48 0.26 -0.11 -7.31
CA LEU A 48 -0.44 -0.58 -6.12
C LEU A 48 -1.84 -1.11 -6.39
N SER A 49 -2.43 -0.76 -7.52
CA SER A 49 -3.71 -1.36 -7.93
C SER A 49 -3.58 -2.86 -8.16
N GLU A 50 -2.36 -3.34 -8.39
CA GLU A 50 -2.08 -4.77 -8.59
C GLU A 50 -1.35 -5.37 -7.40
N SER A 51 -1.24 -4.64 -6.30
CA SER A 51 -0.62 -5.15 -5.08
C SER A 51 -1.63 -5.90 -4.22
N GLU A 52 -1.11 -6.71 -3.32
CA GLU A 52 -1.96 -7.42 -2.38
C GLU A 52 -1.32 -7.39 -0.99
N PRO A 53 -2.07 -7.01 0.06
CA PRO A 53 -1.55 -7.05 1.42
C PRO A 53 -1.70 -8.44 2.02
N PHE A 54 -0.70 -8.84 2.79
CA PHE A 54 -0.70 -10.10 3.53
C PHE A 54 -0.35 -9.83 5.00
N TYR A 55 -0.91 -10.64 5.88
CA TYR A 55 -0.59 -10.55 7.30
C TYR A 55 0.51 -11.56 7.61
N GLU A 56 1.60 -11.07 8.22
CA GLU A 56 2.78 -11.90 8.49
C GLU A 56 2.87 -12.41 9.93
N GLY A 57 1.91 -12.03 10.78
CA GLY A 57 1.96 -12.36 12.20
C GLY A 57 2.54 -11.22 13.02
N ASP A 58 2.32 -11.27 14.32
CA ASP A 58 2.85 -10.28 15.28
C ASP A 58 2.50 -8.83 14.93
N GLY A 59 1.33 -8.62 14.30
CA GLY A 59 0.87 -7.29 13.95
C GLY A 59 1.57 -6.70 12.73
N GLU A 60 2.28 -7.50 11.95
CA GLU A 60 3.00 -7.02 10.78
C GLU A 60 2.30 -7.41 9.48
N PHE A 61 2.32 -6.48 8.53
CA PHE A 61 1.74 -6.69 7.20
C PHE A 61 2.83 -6.60 6.13
N ARG A 62 2.64 -7.33 5.05
CA ARG A 62 3.52 -7.30 3.90
C ARG A 62 2.72 -6.94 2.66
N ILE A 63 3.27 -6.07 1.83
CA ILE A 63 2.63 -5.70 0.57
C ILE A 63 3.35 -6.43 -0.56
N GLU A 64 2.61 -7.29 -1.26
CA GLU A 64 3.17 -7.98 -2.43
C GLU A 64 2.93 -7.10 -3.66
N LEU A 65 4.02 -6.75 -4.33
CA LEU A 65 3.98 -5.89 -5.51
C LEU A 65 3.97 -6.74 -6.78
N PRO A 66 3.45 -6.19 -7.89
CA PRO A 66 3.55 -6.90 -9.17
C PRO A 66 5.00 -7.02 -9.60
N GLU A 67 5.28 -7.96 -10.50
CA GLU A 67 6.61 -8.10 -11.07
C GLU A 67 6.99 -6.86 -11.86
N ASN A 68 8.26 -6.47 -11.76
CA ASN A 68 8.79 -5.31 -12.49
C ASN A 68 7.94 -4.05 -12.33
N PRO A 69 7.78 -3.56 -11.08
CA PRO A 69 6.87 -2.43 -10.82
C PRO A 69 7.19 -1.19 -11.67
N ARG A 70 8.48 -0.92 -11.95
CA ARG A 70 8.88 0.23 -12.75
C ARG A 70 8.31 0.17 -14.16
N GLU A 71 8.23 -1.03 -14.72
CA GLU A 71 7.68 -1.24 -16.07
C GLU A 71 6.18 -1.03 -16.14
N ARG A 72 5.49 -1.04 -15.00
CA ARG A 72 4.05 -0.77 -14.95
C ARG A 72 3.73 0.70 -15.13
N LEU A 73 4.72 1.59 -14.92
CA LEU A 73 4.48 3.02 -15.05
C LEU A 73 4.47 3.47 -16.50
N SER A 74 3.49 4.28 -16.86
CA SER A 74 3.44 4.94 -18.16
C SER A 74 3.02 6.40 -17.95
N GLY A 75 3.51 7.29 -18.81
CA GLY A 75 3.16 8.69 -18.75
C GLY A 75 3.89 9.51 -17.70
N VAL A 76 4.86 8.92 -17.01
CA VAL A 76 5.62 9.62 -15.97
C VAL A 76 7.11 9.42 -16.24
N LEU A 77 7.85 10.53 -16.26
CA LEU A 77 9.30 10.49 -16.41
C LEU A 77 9.95 10.47 -15.04
N VAL A 78 10.54 9.33 -14.69
CA VAL A 78 11.19 9.17 -13.41
C VAL A 78 12.34 8.18 -13.58
N ASN A 79 13.52 8.46 -12.96
CA ASN A 79 14.60 7.51 -13.02
C ASN A 79 14.39 6.36 -12.05
N GLN A 80 15.10 5.26 -12.24
CA GLN A 80 14.94 4.04 -11.47
C GLN A 80 15.17 4.26 -9.97
N GLU A 81 16.22 4.98 -9.64
CA GLU A 81 16.56 5.22 -8.25
C GLU A 81 15.47 6.01 -7.51
N ARG A 82 14.98 7.07 -8.14
CA ARG A 82 13.91 7.88 -7.56
C ARG A 82 12.63 7.07 -7.40
N PHE A 83 12.29 6.30 -8.42
CA PHE A 83 11.10 5.44 -8.35
C PHE A 83 11.20 4.45 -7.20
N GLU A 84 12.34 3.78 -7.05
CA GLU A 84 12.51 2.80 -5.98
C GLU A 84 12.42 3.43 -4.60
N THR A 85 13.02 4.61 -4.42
CA THR A 85 12.97 5.32 -3.15
C THR A 85 11.54 5.67 -2.77
N VAL A 86 10.78 6.22 -3.71
CA VAL A 86 9.40 6.62 -3.44
C VAL A 86 8.51 5.38 -3.23
N LEU A 87 8.70 4.34 -4.03
CA LEU A 87 7.92 3.12 -3.88
C LEU A 87 8.16 2.46 -2.51
N GLU A 88 9.41 2.35 -2.09
CA GLU A 88 9.74 1.79 -0.78
C GLU A 88 9.05 2.58 0.33
N ARG A 89 9.12 3.89 0.26
CA ARG A 89 8.49 4.73 1.27
C ARG A 89 6.97 4.57 1.26
N TYR A 90 6.39 4.45 0.08
CA TYR A 90 4.94 4.24 -0.06
C TYR A 90 4.53 2.91 0.58
N VAL A 91 5.29 1.84 0.32
CA VAL A 91 5.01 0.53 0.92
C VAL A 91 5.11 0.59 2.44
N GLU A 92 6.13 1.24 2.98
CA GLU A 92 6.26 1.41 4.43
C GLU A 92 5.06 2.15 5.03
N GLU A 93 4.63 3.21 4.38
CA GLU A 93 3.49 3.98 4.84
C GLU A 93 2.22 3.14 4.79
N LEU A 94 2.05 2.36 3.73
CA LEU A 94 0.88 1.50 3.58
C LEU A 94 0.85 0.43 4.66
N GLU A 95 1.98 -0.18 4.96
CA GLU A 95 2.07 -1.17 6.04
C GLU A 95 1.74 -0.55 7.39
N SER A 96 2.22 0.67 7.62
CA SER A 96 1.91 1.39 8.85
C SER A 96 0.41 1.70 8.97
N GLU A 97 -0.21 2.12 7.88
CA GLU A 97 -1.65 2.40 7.88
C GLU A 97 -2.48 1.15 8.10
N LEU A 98 -2.04 0.02 7.57
CA LEU A 98 -2.72 -1.26 7.83
C LEU A 98 -2.66 -1.60 9.32
N GLN A 99 -1.49 -1.40 9.94
CA GLN A 99 -1.37 -1.63 11.38
C GLN A 99 -2.31 -0.71 12.16
N ALA A 100 -2.44 0.53 11.74
CA ALA A 100 -3.31 1.49 12.42
C ALA A 100 -4.79 1.09 12.30
N VAL A 101 -5.25 0.76 11.09
CA VAL A 101 -6.67 0.44 10.91
C VAL A 101 -7.08 -0.87 11.59
N PHE A 102 -6.15 -1.77 11.81
CA PHE A 102 -6.44 -3.03 12.48
C PHE A 102 -6.05 -3.05 13.96
N GLY A 103 -5.61 -1.91 14.48
CA GLY A 103 -5.41 -1.76 15.93
C GLY A 103 -4.08 -2.27 16.46
N PHE A 104 -3.04 -2.36 15.63
CA PHE A 104 -1.73 -2.82 16.07
C PHE A 104 -0.77 -1.67 16.39
N GLN A 105 -1.23 -0.44 16.33
CA GLN A 105 -0.44 0.72 16.71
C GLN A 105 -1.05 1.43 17.90
#